data_8d2f9261809e7f58b571ea65c04190b8
#
_entry.id   8d2f9261809e7f58b571ea65c04190b8
#
_cell.length_a   1.000
_cell.length_b   1.000
_cell.length_c   1.000
_cell.angle_alpha   90.00
_cell.angle_beta   90.00
_cell.angle_gamma   90.00
#
_symmetry.space_group_name_H-M   'P 1'
#
loop_
_entity.id
_entity.type
_entity.pdbx_description
1 polymer ?
#
loop_
_entity_poly.entity_id
_entity_poly.type
_entity_poly.pdbx_seq_one_letter_code
_entity_poly.pdbx_strand_id
1 'polypeptide(L)'
;MSADLRILAHALGGQVSGCNPDFHPRSGPQPERAMLGPVKGAAVKLVPITGTLAVAEGIETALAASLLGHGPAWALGSAGAVERLPVLPGIERLILLAENNEASVSATTACGHRWLRAGRRATRVRPDWGYNDLNDELLAKGISDER
;
A
#
# COMPACT_ATOMS: atom_id res chain seq x y z
N MET A 1 11.97 7.37 12.85
CA MET A 1 10.93 7.17 11.83
C MET A 1 9.69 6.40 12.29
N SER A 2 9.72 5.58 13.33
CA SER A 2 8.53 4.82 13.78
C SER A 2 7.48 5.65 14.54
N ALA A 3 7.85 6.75 15.19
CA ALA A 3 6.93 7.61 15.94
C ALA A 3 6.00 8.41 15.02
N ASP A 4 6.51 8.90 13.91
CA ASP A 4 5.79 9.75 12.99
C ASP A 4 4.69 8.99 12.22
N LEU A 5 4.93 7.71 11.92
CA LEU A 5 3.96 6.86 11.25
C LEU A 5 2.73 6.54 12.11
N ARG A 6 2.93 6.41 13.43
CA ARG A 6 1.84 6.20 14.40
C ARG A 6 0.95 7.43 14.51
N ILE A 7 1.56 8.62 14.51
CA ILE A 7 0.85 9.89 14.58
C ILE A 7 0.02 10.10 13.30
N LEU A 8 0.58 9.79 12.14
CA LEU A 8 -0.11 9.92 10.85
C LEU A 8 -1.30 8.96 10.74
N ALA A 9 -1.14 7.69 11.12
CA ALA A 9 -2.22 6.70 11.11
C ALA A 9 -3.36 7.09 12.08
N HIS A 10 -3.04 7.66 13.22
CA HIS A 10 -4.02 8.12 14.21
C HIS A 10 -4.74 9.40 13.74
N ALA A 11 -4.01 10.35 13.16
CA ALA A 11 -4.56 11.61 12.66
C ALA A 11 -5.52 11.41 11.49
N LEU A 12 -5.35 10.33 10.71
CA LEU A 12 -6.21 9.99 9.56
C LEU A 12 -7.38 9.05 9.93
N GLY A 13 -7.65 8.82 11.22
CA GLY A 13 -8.73 7.96 11.69
C GLY A 13 -8.50 6.46 11.44
N GLY A 14 -7.28 6.08 11.10
CA GLY A 14 -6.88 4.68 10.97
C GLY A 14 -6.79 4.00 12.33
N GLN A 15 -7.50 2.88 12.53
CA GLN A 15 -7.25 2.05 13.70
C GLN A 15 -5.92 1.33 13.54
N VAL A 16 -4.93 1.72 14.34
CA VAL A 16 -3.71 0.94 14.55
C VAL A 16 -4.04 -0.16 15.54
N SER A 17 -4.56 -1.28 15.03
CA SER A 17 -4.75 -2.47 15.86
C SER A 17 -3.40 -3.10 16.15
N GLY A 18 -3.05 -3.28 17.42
CA GLY A 18 -1.90 -4.07 17.85
C GLY A 18 -0.74 -3.30 18.49
N CYS A 19 -0.98 -2.16 19.12
CA CYS A 19 -0.01 -1.65 20.10
C CYS A 19 0.04 -2.57 21.32
N ASN A 20 1.13 -3.32 21.46
CA ASN A 20 1.46 -3.95 22.74
C ASN A 20 2.16 -2.90 23.60
N PRO A 21 1.59 -2.45 24.73
CA PRO A 21 2.22 -1.48 25.62
C PRO A 21 3.50 -2.03 26.28
N ASP A 22 3.70 -3.35 26.29
CA ASP A 22 4.86 -4.02 26.88
C ASP A 22 6.00 -4.30 25.89
N PHE A 23 6.02 -3.58 24.75
CA PHE A 23 7.11 -3.74 23.79
C PHE A 23 8.43 -3.21 24.35
N HIS A 24 9.31 -4.12 24.76
CA HIS A 24 10.70 -3.81 25.04
C HIS A 24 11.55 -4.12 23.80
N PRO A 25 12.35 -3.17 23.29
CA PRO A 25 13.25 -3.44 22.19
C PRO A 25 14.22 -4.55 22.57
N ARG A 26 14.30 -5.60 21.76
CA ARG A 26 15.24 -6.70 21.95
C ARG A 26 16.66 -6.16 21.83
N SER A 27 17.55 -6.57 22.74
CA SER A 27 18.98 -6.32 22.65
C SER A 27 19.54 -7.15 21.49
N GLY A 28 20.06 -6.49 20.47
CA GLY A 28 20.64 -7.12 19.27
C GLY A 28 20.51 -6.22 18.03
N PRO A 29 21.14 -6.59 16.90
CA PRO A 29 20.94 -5.86 15.66
C PRO A 29 19.45 -5.88 15.28
N GLN A 30 18.84 -4.69 15.26
CA GLN A 30 17.42 -4.52 14.92
C GLN A 30 17.26 -4.71 13.40
N PRO A 31 16.22 -5.41 12.95
CA PRO A 31 15.91 -5.46 11.53
C PRO A 31 15.59 -4.04 11.03
N GLU A 32 16.02 -3.74 9.84
CA GLU A 32 15.82 -2.45 9.18
C GLU A 32 14.34 -2.04 9.09
N ARG A 33 13.47 -3.04 9.07
CA ARG A 33 12.01 -2.89 9.17
C ARG A 33 11.44 -3.85 10.21
N ALA A 34 10.67 -3.34 11.15
CA ALA A 34 9.93 -4.14 12.12
C ALA A 34 8.44 -3.78 12.04
N MET A 35 7.59 -4.80 11.97
CA MET A 35 6.15 -4.66 12.10
C MET A 35 5.73 -4.96 13.53
N LEU A 36 4.90 -4.10 14.12
CA LEU A 36 4.39 -4.27 15.49
C LEU A 36 2.95 -4.79 15.45
N GLY A 37 2.71 -5.86 16.19
CA GLY A 37 1.37 -6.44 16.34
C GLY A 37 0.93 -7.38 15.20
N PRO A 38 -0.34 -7.79 15.19
CA PRO A 38 -0.90 -8.68 14.18
C PRO A 38 -1.04 -7.94 12.85
N VAL A 39 -0.07 -8.15 11.95
CA VAL A 39 -0.02 -7.48 10.64
C VAL A 39 -0.71 -8.26 9.53
N LYS A 40 -1.08 -9.52 9.79
CA LYS A 40 -1.74 -10.36 8.78
C LYS A 40 -3.13 -9.81 8.47
N GLY A 41 -3.34 -9.39 7.22
CA GLY A 41 -4.60 -8.78 6.78
C GLY A 41 -4.79 -7.32 7.21
N ALA A 42 -3.75 -6.69 7.80
CA ALA A 42 -3.78 -5.27 8.13
C ALA A 42 -3.49 -4.40 6.90
N ALA A 43 -4.01 -3.19 6.91
CA ALA A 43 -3.72 -2.16 5.91
C ALA A 43 -3.62 -0.78 6.56
N VAL A 44 -2.74 0.05 6.04
CA VAL A 44 -2.74 1.49 6.35
C VAL A 44 -3.73 2.16 5.40
N LYS A 45 -4.87 2.57 5.95
CA LYS A 45 -5.96 3.21 5.21
C LYS A 45 -5.76 4.72 5.23
N LEU A 46 -5.26 5.26 4.13
CA LEU A 46 -4.95 6.70 4.05
C LEU A 46 -6.20 7.54 3.88
N VAL A 47 -7.20 7.04 3.16
CA VAL A 47 -8.46 7.73 2.87
C VAL A 47 -9.62 6.75 2.82
N PRO A 48 -10.87 7.21 3.04
CA PRO A 48 -12.07 6.39 2.82
C PRO A 48 -12.16 5.89 1.37
N ILE A 49 -12.69 4.70 1.19
CA ILE A 49 -12.87 4.07 -0.12
C ILE A 49 -14.26 4.33 -0.68
N THR A 50 -14.37 4.36 -2.01
CA THR A 50 -15.61 4.63 -2.73
C THR A 50 -15.75 3.70 -3.93
N GLY A 51 -16.11 2.44 -3.78
CA GLY A 51 -16.26 1.51 -4.91
C GLY A 51 -14.97 1.22 -5.70
N THR A 52 -13.98 2.11 -5.63
CA THR A 52 -12.62 1.97 -6.19
C THR A 52 -11.60 1.97 -5.05
N LEU A 53 -10.61 1.11 -5.14
CA LEU A 53 -9.50 1.02 -4.20
C LEU A 53 -8.19 0.81 -4.96
N ALA A 54 -7.19 1.63 -4.68
CA ALA A 54 -5.81 1.37 -5.07
C ALA A 54 -5.06 0.73 -3.89
N VAL A 55 -4.15 -0.20 -4.17
CA VAL A 55 -3.32 -0.83 -3.14
C VAL A 55 -1.86 -0.87 -3.56
N ALA A 56 -1.00 -0.56 -2.60
CA ALA A 56 0.46 -0.57 -2.72
C ALA A 56 1.09 -1.44 -1.63
N GLU A 57 2.36 -1.78 -1.79
CA GLU A 57 3.15 -2.38 -0.73
C GLU A 57 3.53 -1.32 0.32
N GLY A 58 4.11 -0.20 -0.12
CA GLY A 58 4.59 0.89 0.73
C GLY A 58 3.59 2.05 0.87
N ILE A 59 3.75 2.79 1.97
CA ILE A 59 2.94 3.99 2.26
C ILE A 59 3.29 5.11 1.28
N GLU A 60 4.58 5.28 0.99
CA GLU A 60 5.09 6.29 0.07
C GLU A 60 4.50 6.11 -1.33
N THR A 61 4.49 4.87 -1.83
CA THR A 61 3.88 4.52 -3.12
C THR A 61 2.37 4.78 -3.12
N ALA A 62 1.67 4.47 -2.03
CA ALA A 62 0.23 4.74 -1.91
C ALA A 62 -0.09 6.24 -1.89
N LEU A 63 0.75 7.04 -1.21
CA LEU A 63 0.63 8.50 -1.19
C LEU A 63 0.91 9.09 -2.57
N ALA A 64 2.01 8.69 -3.22
CA ALA A 64 2.36 9.12 -4.55
C ALA A 64 1.26 8.81 -5.56
N ALA A 65 0.70 7.60 -5.51
CA ALA A 65 -0.42 7.20 -6.36
C ALA A 65 -1.66 8.08 -6.15
N SER A 66 -1.95 8.46 -4.91
CA SER A 66 -3.06 9.37 -4.60
C SER A 66 -2.85 10.76 -5.20
N LEU A 67 -1.61 11.28 -5.16
CA LEU A 67 -1.24 12.55 -5.78
C LEU A 67 -1.31 12.50 -7.31
N LEU A 68 -1.01 11.35 -7.89
CA LEU A 68 -1.12 11.09 -9.34
C LEU A 68 -2.55 10.76 -9.81
N GLY A 69 -3.54 10.82 -8.93
CA GLY A 69 -4.94 10.57 -9.28
C GLY A 69 -5.35 9.09 -9.30
N HIS A 70 -4.54 8.18 -8.77
CA HIS A 70 -4.83 6.75 -8.64
C HIS A 70 -5.45 6.40 -7.26
N GLY A 71 -6.06 7.35 -6.56
CA GLY A 71 -6.69 7.11 -5.26
C GLY A 71 -8.15 6.65 -5.35
N PRO A 72 -8.76 6.32 -4.20
CA PRO A 72 -8.18 6.24 -2.86
C PRO A 72 -7.21 5.04 -2.71
N ALA A 73 -6.11 5.21 -2.00
CA ALA A 73 -5.07 4.20 -1.90
C ALA A 73 -4.81 3.73 -0.46
N TRP A 74 -4.53 2.44 -0.30
CA TRP A 74 -4.12 1.80 0.95
C TRP A 74 -2.75 1.16 0.79
N ALA A 75 -1.94 1.16 1.85
CA ALA A 75 -0.68 0.42 1.90
C ALA A 75 -0.88 -0.89 2.69
N LEU A 76 -0.44 -2.01 2.10
CA LEU A 76 -0.62 -3.35 2.66
C LEU A 76 0.64 -3.89 3.36
N GLY A 77 1.78 -3.22 3.19
CA GLY A 77 3.01 -3.50 3.91
C GLY A 77 3.97 -4.47 3.22
N SER A 78 3.53 -5.27 2.26
CA SER A 78 4.40 -6.19 1.52
C SER A 78 3.73 -6.77 0.27
N ALA A 79 4.53 -7.28 -0.69
CA ALA A 79 4.06 -8.02 -1.84
C ALA A 79 3.15 -9.20 -1.44
N GLY A 80 3.54 -9.97 -0.42
CA GLY A 80 2.72 -11.08 0.07
C GLY A 80 1.37 -10.66 0.66
N ALA A 81 1.26 -9.46 1.21
CA ALA A 81 -0.02 -8.90 1.65
C ALA A 81 -0.89 -8.50 0.46
N VAL A 82 -0.30 -7.91 -0.58
CA VAL A 82 -0.99 -7.62 -1.85
C VAL A 82 -1.48 -8.91 -2.50
N GLU A 83 -0.62 -9.91 -2.60
CA GLU A 83 -0.99 -11.22 -3.15
C GLU A 83 -2.21 -11.83 -2.46
N ARG A 84 -2.28 -11.74 -1.15
CA ARG A 84 -3.34 -12.35 -0.33
C ARG A 84 -4.58 -11.47 -0.13
N LEU A 85 -4.61 -10.27 -0.67
CA LEU A 85 -5.75 -9.37 -0.51
C LEU A 85 -7.06 -10.06 -0.96
N PRO A 86 -8.03 -10.26 -0.07
CA PRO A 86 -9.30 -10.85 -0.44
C PRO A 86 -10.13 -9.88 -1.29
N VAL A 87 -11.11 -10.40 -1.99
CA VAL A 87 -12.13 -9.55 -2.64
C VAL A 87 -12.96 -8.89 -1.56
N LEU A 88 -12.91 -7.57 -1.53
CA LEU A 88 -13.60 -6.77 -0.51
C LEU A 88 -15.01 -6.41 -0.98
N PRO A 89 -16.03 -6.54 -0.11
CA PRO A 89 -17.38 -6.11 -0.45
C PRO A 89 -17.43 -4.59 -0.69
N GLY A 90 -18.25 -4.17 -1.63
CA GLY A 90 -18.40 -2.75 -1.98
C GLY A 90 -17.31 -2.17 -2.87
N ILE A 91 -16.24 -2.91 -3.16
CA ILE A 91 -15.21 -2.50 -4.11
C ILE A 91 -15.48 -3.18 -5.46
N GLU A 92 -15.69 -2.37 -6.48
CA GLU A 92 -15.93 -2.85 -7.84
C GLU A 92 -14.70 -2.78 -8.72
N ARG A 93 -13.78 -1.86 -8.40
CA ARG A 93 -12.54 -1.64 -9.14
C ARG A 93 -11.33 -1.64 -8.21
N LEU A 94 -10.39 -2.53 -8.48
CA LEU A 94 -9.09 -2.57 -7.82
C LEU A 94 -8.01 -2.00 -8.74
N ILE A 95 -7.17 -1.12 -8.22
CA ILE A 95 -5.96 -0.62 -8.87
C ILE A 95 -4.76 -1.19 -8.11
N LEU A 96 -3.96 -2.00 -8.76
CA LEU A 96 -2.79 -2.65 -8.20
C LEU A 96 -1.54 -1.84 -8.56
N LEU A 97 -0.95 -1.20 -7.57
CA LEU A 97 0.24 -0.36 -7.72
C LEU A 97 1.47 -1.25 -7.59
N ALA A 98 2.05 -1.65 -8.72
CA ALA A 98 3.18 -2.55 -8.75
C ALA A 98 4.50 -1.78 -8.78
N GLU A 99 5.48 -2.29 -8.06
CA GLU A 99 6.88 -1.89 -8.20
C GLU A 99 7.55 -2.61 -9.38
N ASN A 100 8.68 -2.10 -9.86
CA ASN A 100 9.45 -2.70 -10.95
C ASN A 100 10.38 -3.82 -10.46
N ASN A 101 9.80 -4.78 -9.70
CA ASN A 101 10.48 -6.00 -9.28
C ASN A 101 9.57 -7.23 -9.47
N GLU A 102 10.19 -8.41 -9.56
CA GLU A 102 9.50 -9.67 -9.86
C GLU A 102 8.45 -10.03 -8.78
N ALA A 103 8.76 -9.83 -7.51
CA ALA A 103 7.86 -10.16 -6.40
C ALA A 103 6.56 -9.34 -6.47
N SER A 104 6.66 -8.04 -6.72
CA SER A 104 5.53 -7.14 -6.86
C SER A 104 4.69 -7.47 -8.09
N VAL A 105 5.34 -7.78 -9.21
CA VAL A 105 4.65 -8.19 -10.45
C VAL A 105 3.89 -9.49 -10.26
N SER A 106 4.50 -10.49 -9.62
CA SER A 106 3.86 -11.77 -9.31
C SER A 106 2.66 -11.60 -8.37
N ALA A 107 2.85 -10.87 -7.27
CA ALA A 107 1.81 -10.62 -6.27
C ALA A 107 0.60 -9.88 -6.85
N THR A 108 0.85 -8.82 -7.62
CA THR A 108 -0.22 -8.04 -8.27
C THR A 108 -0.94 -8.84 -9.34
N THR A 109 -0.24 -9.74 -10.05
CA THR A 109 -0.85 -10.64 -11.03
C THR A 109 -1.79 -11.63 -10.35
N ALA A 110 -1.35 -12.31 -9.30
CA ALA A 110 -2.17 -13.27 -8.56
C ALA A 110 -3.41 -12.60 -7.92
N CYS A 111 -3.23 -11.44 -7.33
CA CYS A 111 -4.31 -10.65 -6.76
C CYS A 111 -5.32 -10.22 -7.84
N GLY A 112 -4.83 -9.65 -8.95
CA GLY A 112 -5.67 -9.20 -10.07
C GLY A 112 -6.52 -10.32 -10.65
N HIS A 113 -5.95 -11.52 -10.87
CA HIS A 113 -6.71 -12.68 -11.35
C HIS A 113 -7.81 -13.09 -10.38
N ARG A 114 -7.57 -13.07 -9.06
CA ARG A 114 -8.60 -13.36 -8.05
C ARG A 114 -9.78 -12.41 -8.17
N TRP A 115 -9.52 -11.11 -8.28
CA TRP A 115 -10.56 -10.09 -8.38
C TRP A 115 -11.35 -10.17 -9.69
N LEU A 116 -10.67 -10.41 -10.82
CA LEU A 116 -11.31 -10.61 -12.12
C LEU A 116 -12.23 -11.85 -12.12
N ARG A 117 -11.78 -12.98 -11.54
CA ARG A 117 -12.63 -14.17 -11.40
C ARG A 117 -13.87 -13.94 -10.52
N ALA A 118 -13.79 -13.01 -9.59
CA ALA A 118 -14.94 -12.59 -8.77
C ALA A 118 -15.86 -11.58 -9.46
N GLY A 119 -15.67 -11.33 -10.75
CA GLY A 119 -16.47 -10.38 -11.52
C GLY A 119 -16.17 -8.91 -11.24
N ARG A 120 -15.02 -8.62 -10.62
CA ARG A 120 -14.56 -7.25 -10.35
C ARG A 120 -13.60 -6.78 -11.43
N ARG A 121 -13.44 -5.46 -11.55
CA ARG A 121 -12.40 -4.88 -12.41
C ARG A 121 -11.09 -4.81 -11.66
N ALA A 122 -9.98 -5.18 -12.30
CA ALA A 122 -8.65 -5.04 -11.77
C ALA A 122 -7.72 -4.45 -12.83
N THR A 123 -6.98 -3.43 -12.46
CA THR A 123 -6.01 -2.76 -13.32
C THR A 123 -4.68 -2.67 -12.59
N ARG A 124 -3.58 -2.93 -13.27
CA ARG A 124 -2.24 -2.75 -12.71
C ARG A 124 -1.64 -1.45 -13.25
N VAL A 125 -1.11 -0.64 -12.35
CA VAL A 125 -0.32 0.56 -12.64
C VAL A 125 1.11 0.29 -12.24
N ARG A 126 2.06 0.65 -13.08
CA ARG A 126 3.50 0.52 -12.87
C ARG A 126 4.14 1.88 -13.09
N PRO A 127 5.25 2.18 -12.41
CA PRO A 127 6.05 3.34 -12.74
C PRO A 127 6.65 3.20 -14.15
N ASP A 128 7.01 4.32 -14.74
CA ASP A 128 7.72 4.34 -16.01
C ASP A 128 9.07 3.61 -15.91
N TRP A 129 9.59 3.23 -17.05
CA TRP A 129 10.90 2.56 -17.14
C TRP A 129 12.00 3.43 -16.51
N GLY A 130 12.78 2.85 -15.63
CA GLY A 130 13.89 3.52 -14.93
C GLY A 130 13.56 3.91 -13.49
N TYR A 131 12.31 3.83 -13.07
CA TYR A 131 11.90 4.04 -11.68
C TYR A 131 11.54 2.71 -11.01
N ASN A 132 11.83 2.59 -9.71
CA ASN A 132 11.52 1.39 -8.95
C ASN A 132 10.03 1.34 -8.58
N ASP A 133 9.48 2.45 -8.15
CA ASP A 133 8.08 2.60 -7.76
C ASP A 133 7.52 3.98 -8.18
N LEU A 134 6.23 4.22 -7.91
CA LEU A 134 5.57 5.48 -8.25
C LEU A 134 6.06 6.67 -7.39
N ASN A 135 6.61 6.43 -6.22
CA ASN A 135 7.20 7.48 -5.41
C ASN A 135 8.52 7.99 -6.02
N ASP A 136 9.36 7.06 -6.48
CA ASP A 136 10.60 7.39 -7.20
C ASP A 136 10.27 8.21 -8.47
N GLU A 137 9.26 7.80 -9.21
CA GLU A 137 8.81 8.50 -10.40
C GLU A 137 8.30 9.91 -10.09
N LEU A 138 7.46 10.05 -9.07
CA LEU A 138 6.92 11.32 -8.63
C LEU A 138 8.03 12.29 -8.18
N LEU A 139 8.98 11.81 -7.40
CA LEU A 139 10.10 12.62 -6.92
C LEU A 139 11.02 13.08 -8.06
N ALA A 140 11.23 12.22 -9.07
CA ALA A 140 12.10 12.55 -10.21
C ALA A 140 11.44 13.53 -11.19
N LYS A 141 10.14 13.39 -11.45
CA LYS A 141 9.39 14.25 -12.37
C LYS A 141 8.96 15.57 -11.73
N GLY A 142 8.98 15.64 -10.40
CA GLY A 142 8.39 16.72 -9.64
C GLY A 142 6.86 16.66 -9.65
N ILE A 143 6.23 17.36 -8.71
CA ILE A 143 4.82 17.66 -8.79
C ILE A 143 4.74 18.89 -9.69
N SER A 144 4.45 18.70 -10.98
CA SER A 144 4.13 19.84 -11.83
C SER A 144 2.82 20.45 -11.35
N ASP A 145 2.92 21.56 -10.64
CA ASP A 145 1.76 22.35 -10.20
C ASP A 145 1.27 23.20 -11.40
N GLU A 146 0.92 22.50 -12.47
CA GLU A 146 0.17 23.11 -13.57
C GLU A 146 -1.33 22.85 -13.34
N ARG A 147 -1.92 23.76 -12.61
CA ARG A 147 -3.38 23.98 -12.64
C ARG A 147 -3.71 25.18 -13.49
#